data_5af10f43af8247a4ffe59e74e0003e3c
#
_entry.id   5af10f43af8247a4ffe59e74e0003e3c
#
_cell.length_a   1.000
_cell.length_b   1.000
_cell.length_c   1.000
_cell.angle_alpha   90.00
_cell.angle_beta   90.00
_cell.angle_gamma   90.00
#
_symmetry.space_group_name_H-M   'P 1'
#
loop_
_entity.id
_entity.type
_entity.pdbx_description
1 polymer ?
#
loop_
_entity_poly.entity_id
_entity_poly.type
_entity_poly.pdbx_seq_one_letter_code
_entity_poly.pdbx_strand_id
1 'polypeptide(L)' 'MVISRRPKVKTATLTVRLDPKIKAAAEAAALRDRRSLTSLLEVLILDHCRALGLSPEQLAKESTQ' A
#
# COMPACT_ATOMS: atom_id res chain seq x y z
N MET A 1 6.22 4.57 11.08
CA MET A 1 5.83 4.77 9.68
C MET A 1 6.43 6.04 9.13
N VAL A 2 7.01 5.97 7.97
CA VAL A 2 7.63 7.12 7.33
C VAL A 2 7.03 7.31 5.95
N ILE A 3 6.68 8.54 5.63
CA ILE A 3 6.13 8.87 4.33
C ILE A 3 7.03 9.87 3.66
N SER A 4 7.52 9.49 2.49
CA SER A 4 8.32 10.36 1.66
C SER A 4 7.45 11.06 0.65
N ARG A 5 7.73 12.32 0.44
CA ARG A 5 6.97 13.08 -0.53
C ARG A 5 7.90 13.80 -1.46
N ARG A 6 7.65 13.59 -2.72
CA ARG A 6 8.40 14.27 -3.75
C ARG A 6 7.46 14.61 -4.87
N PRO A 7 7.19 15.89 -5.08
CA PRO A 7 6.15 16.28 -6.02
C PRO A 7 6.37 15.76 -7.43
N LYS A 8 7.61 15.56 -7.81
CA LYS A 8 7.91 15.14 -9.18
C LYS A 8 8.01 13.64 -9.33
N VAL A 9 7.87 12.89 -8.26
CA VAL A 9 7.97 11.44 -8.29
C VAL A 9 6.58 10.86 -8.26
N LYS A 10 6.34 9.88 -9.11
CA LYS A 10 5.02 9.26 -9.19
C LYS A 10 4.75 8.26 -8.10
N THR A 11 5.80 7.82 -7.42
CA THR A 11 5.65 6.85 -6.36
C THR A 11 5.97 7.48 -5.02
N ALA A 12 5.36 6.96 -3.99
CA ALA A 12 5.62 7.38 -2.62
C ALA A 12 6.15 6.18 -1.86
N THR A 13 6.90 6.47 -0.82
CA THR A 13 7.45 5.42 0.02
C THR A 13 6.71 5.36 1.35
N LEU A 14 6.33 4.18 1.74
CA LEU A 14 5.66 3.95 3.01
C LEU A 14 6.41 2.87 3.75
N THR A 15 6.82 3.18 4.97
CA THR A 15 7.51 2.21 5.81
C THR A 15 6.63 1.91 7.01
N VAL A 16 6.36 0.63 7.25
CA VAL A 16 5.54 0.20 8.38
C VAL A 16 6.25 -0.89 9.14
N ARG A 17 5.96 -0.93 10.41
CA ARG A 17 6.42 -2.01 11.27
C ARG A 17 5.31 -3.02 11.44
N LEU A 18 5.67 -4.28 11.28
CA LEU A 18 4.69 -5.36 11.38
C LEU A 18 5.18 -6.38 12.38
N ASP A 19 4.21 -7.05 13.00
CA ASP A 19 4.50 -8.27 13.74
C ASP A 19 5.22 -9.24 12.81
N PRO A 20 6.30 -9.89 13.26
CA PRO A 20 7.02 -10.84 12.38
C PRO A 20 6.13 -11.90 11.77
N LYS A 21 5.12 -12.36 12.50
CA LYS A 21 4.19 -13.35 11.96
C LYS A 21 3.39 -12.80 10.80
N ILE A 22 2.96 -11.55 10.93
CA ILE A 22 2.19 -10.89 9.88
C ILE A 22 3.08 -10.66 8.66
N LYS A 23 4.30 -10.23 8.90
CA LYS A 23 5.22 -10.00 7.80
C LYS A 23 5.49 -11.29 7.04
N ALA A 24 5.73 -12.39 7.76
CA ALA A 24 5.97 -13.67 7.12
C ALA A 24 4.77 -14.12 6.31
N ALA A 25 3.57 -13.93 6.83
CA ALA A 25 2.37 -14.30 6.11
C ALA A 25 2.22 -13.48 4.84
N ALA A 26 2.53 -12.19 4.91
CA ALA A 26 2.43 -11.32 3.73
C ALA A 26 3.42 -11.75 2.66
N GLU A 27 4.64 -12.08 3.06
CA GLU A 27 5.65 -12.52 2.11
C GLU A 27 5.26 -13.84 1.45
N ALA A 28 4.71 -14.76 2.23
CA ALA A 28 4.26 -16.03 1.69
C ALA A 28 3.10 -15.83 0.71
N ALA A 29 2.18 -14.94 1.04
CA ALA A 29 1.05 -14.66 0.16
C ALA A 29 1.52 -14.03 -1.14
N ALA A 30 2.46 -13.10 -1.06
CA ALA A 30 2.98 -12.46 -2.26
C ALA A 30 3.65 -13.48 -3.17
N LEU A 31 4.40 -14.40 -2.57
CA LEU A 31 5.07 -15.43 -3.34
C LEU A 31 4.07 -16.33 -4.04
N ARG A 32 3.01 -16.70 -3.36
CA ARG A 32 1.97 -17.54 -3.97
C ARG A 32 1.30 -16.85 -5.13
N ASP A 33 1.09 -15.54 -5.01
CA ASP A 33 0.47 -14.75 -6.07
C ASP A 33 1.46 -14.35 -7.13
N ARG A 34 2.72 -14.72 -6.96
CA ARG A 34 3.78 -14.37 -7.90
C ARG A 34 3.86 -12.88 -8.13
N ARG A 35 3.80 -12.13 -7.05
CA ARG A 35 3.92 -10.68 -7.12
C ARG A 35 4.82 -10.19 -6.01
N SER A 36 5.27 -8.95 -6.14
CA SER A 36 6.08 -8.35 -5.10
C SER A 36 5.23 -8.06 -3.88
N LEU A 37 5.89 -7.88 -2.74
CA LEU A 37 5.18 -7.51 -1.52
C LEU A 37 4.47 -6.18 -1.70
N THR A 38 5.12 -5.23 -2.36
CA THR A 38 4.51 -3.92 -2.62
C THR A 38 3.24 -4.07 -3.45
N SER A 39 3.30 -4.90 -4.48
CA SER A 39 2.13 -5.12 -5.33
C SER A 39 0.99 -5.76 -4.54
N LEU A 40 1.32 -6.71 -3.68
CA LEU A 40 0.31 -7.34 -2.84
C LEU A 40 -0.35 -6.33 -1.92
N LEU A 41 0.45 -5.47 -1.31
CA LEU A 41 -0.09 -4.45 -0.42
C LEU A 41 -1.00 -3.50 -1.17
N GLU A 42 -0.63 -3.12 -2.38
CA GLU A 42 -1.46 -2.23 -3.18
C GLU A 42 -2.83 -2.85 -3.46
N VAL A 43 -2.84 -4.12 -3.82
CA VAL A 43 -4.10 -4.80 -4.09
C VAL A 43 -4.97 -4.85 -2.85
N LEU A 44 -4.37 -5.20 -1.72
CA LEU A 44 -5.13 -5.30 -0.48
C LEU A 44 -5.69 -3.94 -0.06
N ILE A 45 -4.90 -2.90 -0.20
CA ILE A 45 -5.35 -1.55 0.15
C ILE A 45 -6.49 -1.12 -0.77
N LEU A 46 -6.35 -1.36 -2.05
CA LEU A 46 -7.38 -0.98 -3.00
C LEU A 46 -8.68 -1.74 -2.74
N ASP A 47 -8.57 -3.03 -2.45
CA ASP A 47 -9.75 -3.83 -2.15
C ASP A 47 -10.46 -3.31 -0.90
N HIS A 48 -9.69 -2.98 0.11
CA HIS A 48 -10.28 -2.47 1.34
C HIS A 48 -10.92 -1.11 1.12
N CYS A 49 -10.25 -0.23 0.39
CA CYS A 49 -10.82 1.08 0.06
C CYS A 49 -12.11 0.94 -0.71
N ARG A 50 -12.15 -0.01 -1.63
CA ARG A 50 -13.35 -0.26 -2.42
C ARG A 50 -14.51 -0.67 -1.53
N ALA A 51 -14.22 -1.52 -0.54
CA ALA A 51 -15.24 -1.96 0.40
C ALA A 51 -15.76 -0.79 1.23
N LEU A 52 -14.92 0.20 1.50
CA LEU A 52 -15.32 1.37 2.27
C LEU A 52 -15.91 2.47 1.41
N GLY A 53 -15.92 2.31 0.11
CA GLY A 53 -16.40 3.35 -0.79
C GLY A 53 -15.43 4.49 -0.99
N LEU A 54 -14.15 4.26 -0.74
CA LEU A 54 -13.14 5.28 -0.90
C LEU A 54 -12.50 5.19 -2.27
N SER A 55 -12.22 6.34 -2.85
CA SER A 55 -11.53 6.42 -4.12
C SER A 55 -10.12 6.95 -3.89
N PRO A 56 -9.10 6.14 -4.15
CA PRO A 56 -7.73 6.62 -3.94
C PRO A 56 -7.39 7.85 -4.74
N GLU A 57 -7.92 7.94 -5.94
CA GLU A 57 -7.65 9.09 -6.79
C GLU A 57 -8.26 10.36 -6.22
N GLN A 58 -9.46 10.26 -5.71
CA GLN A 58 -10.13 11.40 -5.12
C GLN A 58 -9.45 11.82 -3.82
N LEU A 59 -9.06 10.85 -3.02
CA LEU A 59 -8.36 11.13 -1.77
C LEU A 59 -7.03 11.80 -2.02
N ALA A 60 -6.32 11.40 -3.07
CA ALA A 60 -5.05 12.01 -3.42
C ALA A 60 -5.23 13.47 -3.77
N LYS A 61 -6.34 13.81 -4.41
CA LYS A 61 -6.63 15.21 -4.72
C LYS A 61 -6.93 16.02 -3.48
N GLU A 62 -7.63 15.42 -2.54
CA GLU A 62 -8.02 16.12 -1.33
C GLU A 62 -6.87 16.31 -0.37
N SER A 63 -5.90 15.44 -0.42
CA SER A 63 -4.78 15.55 0.49
C SER A 63 -3.61 16.27 -0.14
N THR A 64 -3.88 17.26 -0.92
CA THR A 64 -2.84 18.05 -1.56
C THR A 64 -1.90 18.64 -0.55
N GLN A 65 -0.70 18.75 -0.94
CA GLN A 65 0.35 19.24 -0.04
C GLN A 65 1.22 20.22 -0.72
#